data_13aee9dde1b0e2072e38504064e698c3
#
_entry.id   13aee9dde1b0e2072e38504064e698c3
#
_cell.length_a   1.000
_cell.length_b   1.000
_cell.length_c   1.000
_cell.angle_alpha   90.00
_cell.angle_beta   90.00
_cell.angle_gamma   90.00
#
_symmetry.space_group_name_H-M   'P 1'
#
loop_
_entity.id
_entity.type
_entity.pdbx_description
1 polymer ?
#
loop_
_entity_poly.entity_id
_entity_poly.type
_entity_poly.pdbx_seq_one_letter_code
_entity_poly.pdbx_strand_id
1 'polypeptide(L)'
;RGLGDVYKRQLYQGRLTARLPEGKWRILRMGHTATGHVNATAGGGKGLECDKFSTKAVQKQFSNWFAEMFKKTDEAVARRVLKYMHVDSWECGSQNWSDNFAAEFKKRRGYDLMPYLPLLAGIPMESAARSEQILRDVRTTIGELVTDVFYTVLADCARQYDCRFSAECVAPTMVSDGLMHYQKVDLPMGEFWLNSPTHDKPNDMLDAISGAHIYGKNIIQAEGFTEIRGVWDEDLSLIHISEPTRPY
;
A
#
# COMPACT_ATOMS: atom_id res chain seq x y z
N ARG A 1 10.36 -34.32 -4.98
CA ARG A 1 9.39 -34.17 -6.08
C ARG A 1 8.18 -33.43 -5.51
N GLY A 2 7.98 -32.20 -5.95
CA GLY A 2 6.82 -31.41 -5.56
C GLY A 2 5.55 -32.04 -6.13
N LEU A 3 4.52 -32.11 -5.31
CA LEU A 3 3.22 -32.67 -5.66
C LEU A 3 2.35 -31.66 -6.44
N GLY A 4 2.91 -31.10 -7.52
CA GLY A 4 2.22 -30.14 -8.36
C GLY A 4 0.80 -30.52 -8.78
N ASP A 5 0.44 -31.79 -8.74
CA ASP A 5 -0.87 -32.26 -9.19
C ASP A 5 -1.90 -32.51 -8.08
N VAL A 6 -1.51 -32.52 -6.81
CA VAL A 6 -2.45 -32.84 -5.71
C VAL A 6 -3.34 -31.64 -5.36
N TYR A 7 -2.83 -30.42 -5.46
CA TYR A 7 -3.64 -29.23 -5.19
C TYR A 7 -4.60 -28.82 -6.32
N LYS A 8 -4.46 -29.38 -7.51
CA LYS A 8 -5.46 -29.22 -8.59
C LYS A 8 -6.69 -30.08 -8.39
N ARG A 9 -6.67 -31.03 -7.44
CA ARG A 9 -7.82 -31.88 -7.11
C ARG A 9 -8.61 -31.22 -5.98
N GLN A 10 -9.62 -30.51 -6.37
CA GLN A 10 -10.44 -29.61 -5.58
C GLN A 10 -10.93 -30.19 -4.25
N LEU A 11 -10.88 -29.37 -3.22
CA LEU A 11 -11.67 -29.52 -2.02
C LEU A 11 -13.16 -29.33 -2.39
N TYR A 12 -13.90 -30.43 -2.52
CA TYR A 12 -15.34 -30.35 -2.68
C TYR A 12 -16.00 -30.43 -1.30
N GLN A 13 -16.75 -29.40 -0.92
CA GLN A 13 -17.44 -29.32 0.38
C GLN A 13 -16.51 -29.61 1.59
N GLY A 14 -15.27 -29.17 1.53
CA GLY A 14 -14.29 -29.38 2.62
C GLY A 14 -13.65 -30.77 2.64
N ARG A 15 -13.97 -31.65 1.68
CA ARG A 15 -13.45 -33.02 1.59
C ARG A 15 -12.41 -33.14 0.48
N LEU A 16 -11.21 -33.56 0.85
CA LEU A 16 -10.14 -33.91 -0.09
C LEU A 16 -10.20 -35.40 -0.39
N THR A 17 -10.29 -35.77 -1.69
CA THR A 17 -10.16 -37.16 -2.14
C THR A 17 -8.96 -37.22 -3.10
N ALA A 18 -7.92 -37.97 -2.70
CA ALA A 18 -6.72 -38.15 -3.50
C ALA A 18 -6.14 -39.55 -3.31
N ARG A 19 -5.54 -40.13 -4.36
CA ARG A 19 -4.66 -41.30 -4.24
C ARG A 19 -3.24 -40.79 -4.03
N LEU A 20 -2.66 -41.12 -2.87
CA LEU A 20 -1.29 -40.75 -2.54
C LEU A 20 -0.40 -41.97 -2.81
N PRO A 21 0.82 -41.80 -3.36
CA PRO A 21 1.84 -42.85 -3.43
C PRO A 21 2.20 -43.34 -2.03
N GLU A 22 2.85 -44.50 -1.94
CA GLU A 22 3.40 -44.96 -0.66
C GLU A 22 4.36 -43.95 -0.07
N GLY A 23 4.28 -43.77 1.25
CA GLY A 23 5.15 -42.85 1.98
C GLY A 23 4.46 -42.14 3.14
N LYS A 24 5.22 -41.25 3.81
CA LYS A 24 4.71 -40.37 4.86
C LYS A 24 4.31 -39.05 4.23
N TRP A 25 3.09 -38.62 4.48
CA TRP A 25 2.51 -37.43 3.88
C TRP A 25 2.14 -36.41 4.94
N ARG A 26 2.35 -35.13 4.62
CA ARG A 26 1.80 -34.02 5.37
C ARG A 26 0.81 -33.30 4.45
N ILE A 27 -0.44 -33.26 4.85
CA ILE A 27 -1.49 -32.55 4.11
C ILE A 27 -1.67 -31.17 4.77
N LEU A 28 -1.51 -30.12 3.97
CA LEU A 28 -1.70 -28.74 4.39
C LEU A 28 -2.95 -28.21 3.69
N ARG A 29 -3.89 -27.69 4.47
CA ARG A 29 -5.02 -26.91 3.95
C ARG A 29 -4.67 -25.45 4.11
N MET A 30 -4.52 -24.75 2.99
CA MET A 30 -4.22 -23.33 2.98
C MET A 30 -5.39 -22.55 2.39
N GLY A 31 -5.60 -21.35 2.87
CA GLY A 31 -6.63 -20.45 2.42
C GLY A 31 -6.25 -19.02 2.78
N HIS A 32 -7.07 -18.07 2.35
CA HIS A 32 -6.94 -16.67 2.70
C HIS A 32 -8.26 -16.14 3.26
N THR A 33 -8.17 -15.05 3.99
CA THR A 33 -9.31 -14.34 4.56
C THR A 33 -9.04 -12.84 4.53
N ALA A 34 -10.07 -12.04 4.77
CA ALA A 34 -9.88 -10.60 4.94
C ALA A 34 -8.90 -10.32 6.10
N THR A 35 -8.06 -9.29 5.93
CA THR A 35 -7.11 -8.86 6.98
C THR A 35 -7.81 -8.39 8.24
N GLY A 36 -9.07 -7.94 8.11
CA GLY A 36 -9.83 -7.35 9.20
C GLY A 36 -9.47 -5.89 9.50
N HIS A 37 -8.50 -5.34 8.80
CA HIS A 37 -8.18 -3.92 8.95
C HIS A 37 -9.34 -3.04 8.54
N VAL A 38 -9.59 -2.03 9.34
CA VAL A 38 -10.65 -1.05 9.17
C VAL A 38 -9.99 0.32 9.07
N ASN A 39 -10.49 1.14 8.14
CA ASN A 39 -10.01 2.52 8.01
C ASN A 39 -10.28 3.34 9.29
N ALA A 40 -9.49 4.37 9.49
CA ALA A 40 -9.59 5.28 10.64
C ALA A 40 -10.63 6.39 10.45
N THR A 41 -11.49 6.32 9.44
CA THR A 41 -12.49 7.33 9.13
C THR A 41 -13.48 7.53 10.28
N ALA A 42 -13.80 8.79 10.58
CA ALA A 42 -14.79 9.12 11.59
C ALA A 42 -16.23 8.88 11.10
N GLY A 43 -17.16 8.72 12.06
CA GLY A 43 -18.59 8.60 11.79
C GLY A 43 -18.97 7.33 11.02
N GLY A 44 -19.90 7.46 10.10
CA GLY A 44 -20.47 6.34 9.33
C GLY A 44 -19.60 5.80 8.20
N GLY A 45 -18.44 6.39 7.95
CA GLY A 45 -17.52 5.97 6.90
C GLY A 45 -16.60 4.80 7.27
N LYS A 46 -16.67 4.31 8.52
CA LYS A 46 -15.83 3.23 9.00
C LYS A 46 -16.16 1.91 8.30
N GLY A 47 -15.16 1.26 7.73
CA GLY A 47 -15.32 0.00 7.01
C GLY A 47 -14.00 -0.70 6.78
N LEU A 48 -14.06 -1.89 6.19
CA LEU A 48 -12.86 -2.65 5.84
C LEU A 48 -12.04 -1.94 4.77
N GLU A 49 -10.72 -2.03 4.89
CA GLU A 49 -9.78 -1.63 3.85
C GLU A 49 -10.04 -2.39 2.54
N CYS A 50 -9.87 -1.71 1.41
CA CYS A 50 -10.03 -2.34 0.11
C CYS A 50 -8.85 -3.27 -0.23
N ASP A 51 -9.09 -4.23 -1.13
CA ASP A 51 -8.01 -5.02 -1.73
C ASP A 51 -7.13 -4.12 -2.64
N LYS A 52 -5.93 -3.83 -2.18
CA LYS A 52 -4.99 -2.91 -2.84
C LYS A 52 -4.29 -3.52 -4.06
N PHE A 53 -4.44 -4.82 -4.28
CA PHE A 53 -3.95 -5.51 -5.48
C PHE A 53 -5.03 -5.65 -6.56
N SER A 54 -6.23 -5.14 -6.31
CA SER A 54 -7.36 -5.20 -7.24
C SER A 54 -7.72 -3.81 -7.77
N THR A 55 -7.50 -3.58 -9.06
CA THR A 55 -7.90 -2.34 -9.73
C THR A 55 -9.37 -1.99 -9.47
N LYS A 56 -10.27 -2.99 -9.54
CA LYS A 56 -11.70 -2.77 -9.29
C LYS A 56 -12.00 -2.33 -7.86
N ALA A 57 -11.28 -2.90 -6.88
CA ALA A 57 -11.48 -2.55 -5.48
C ALA A 57 -10.99 -1.14 -5.19
N VAL A 58 -9.83 -0.76 -5.72
CA VAL A 58 -9.27 0.59 -5.59
C VAL A 58 -10.17 1.63 -6.28
N GLN A 59 -10.64 1.35 -7.50
CA GLN A 59 -11.60 2.21 -8.21
C GLN A 59 -12.91 2.38 -7.43
N LYS A 60 -13.41 1.29 -6.82
CA LYS A 60 -14.61 1.35 -5.99
C LYS A 60 -14.41 2.20 -4.74
N GLN A 61 -13.25 2.07 -4.08
CA GLN A 61 -12.88 2.91 -2.95
C GLN A 61 -12.88 4.38 -3.34
N PHE A 62 -12.21 4.74 -4.43
CA PHE A 62 -12.18 6.10 -4.96
C PHE A 62 -13.59 6.62 -5.27
N SER A 63 -14.38 5.82 -6.00
CA SER A 63 -15.72 6.22 -6.46
C SER A 63 -16.70 6.45 -5.33
N ASN A 64 -16.60 5.66 -4.26
CA ASN A 64 -17.51 5.75 -3.11
C ASN A 64 -17.08 6.75 -2.04
N TRP A 65 -15.92 7.34 -2.21
CA TRP A 65 -15.37 8.31 -1.25
C TRP A 65 -15.03 9.63 -1.94
N PHE A 66 -13.91 9.71 -2.63
CA PHE A 66 -13.42 10.97 -3.21
C PHE A 66 -14.36 11.51 -4.29
N ALA A 67 -14.81 10.66 -5.20
CA ALA A 67 -15.71 11.08 -6.28
C ALA A 67 -17.10 11.52 -5.77
N GLU A 68 -17.52 11.08 -4.59
CA GLU A 68 -18.78 11.52 -3.98
C GLU A 68 -18.79 13.04 -3.66
N MET A 69 -17.63 13.63 -3.40
CA MET A 69 -17.54 15.09 -3.19
C MET A 69 -17.97 15.86 -4.44
N PHE A 70 -17.60 15.39 -5.62
CA PHE A 70 -18.00 16.01 -6.90
C PHE A 70 -19.48 15.80 -7.22
N LYS A 71 -20.07 14.69 -6.79
CA LYS A 71 -21.50 14.40 -7.00
C LYS A 71 -22.41 15.18 -6.04
N LYS A 72 -21.94 15.46 -4.83
CA LYS A 72 -22.74 16.13 -3.77
C LYS A 72 -22.58 17.65 -3.76
N THR A 73 -21.70 18.17 -4.57
CA THR A 73 -21.44 19.59 -4.75
C THR A 73 -21.69 19.94 -6.21
N ASP A 74 -21.85 21.23 -6.54
CA ASP A 74 -21.79 21.65 -7.94
C ASP A 74 -20.45 21.21 -8.55
N GLU A 75 -20.50 20.42 -9.61
CA GLU A 75 -19.30 19.80 -10.18
C GLU A 75 -18.29 20.81 -10.70
N ALA A 76 -18.77 21.93 -11.27
CA ALA A 76 -17.88 22.99 -11.76
C ALA A 76 -17.16 23.69 -10.60
N VAL A 77 -17.86 23.89 -9.50
CA VAL A 77 -17.26 24.41 -8.26
C VAL A 77 -16.26 23.41 -7.68
N ALA A 78 -16.64 22.15 -7.56
CA ALA A 78 -15.76 21.11 -7.04
C ALA A 78 -14.47 21.01 -7.87
N ARG A 79 -14.56 20.96 -9.20
CA ARG A 79 -13.39 20.93 -10.10
C ARG A 79 -12.51 22.19 -9.99
N ARG A 80 -13.10 23.33 -9.67
CA ARG A 80 -12.35 24.57 -9.48
C ARG A 80 -11.60 24.60 -8.15
N VAL A 81 -12.16 24.04 -7.09
CA VAL A 81 -11.67 24.13 -5.71
C VAL A 81 -10.82 22.91 -5.32
N LEU A 82 -11.30 21.69 -5.57
CA LEU A 82 -10.57 20.47 -5.25
C LEU A 82 -9.49 20.22 -6.31
N LYS A 83 -8.27 20.50 -5.95
CA LYS A 83 -7.10 20.36 -6.86
C LYS A 83 -6.19 19.19 -6.53
N TYR A 84 -6.33 18.66 -5.33
CA TYR A 84 -5.46 17.60 -4.85
C TYR A 84 -6.28 16.50 -4.19
N MET A 85 -5.87 15.26 -4.47
CA MET A 85 -6.23 14.08 -3.71
C MET A 85 -4.99 13.64 -2.96
N HIS A 86 -5.13 13.38 -1.67
CA HIS A 86 -4.04 12.94 -0.82
C HIS A 86 -4.28 11.53 -0.28
N VAL A 87 -3.21 10.75 -0.23
CA VAL A 87 -3.12 9.48 0.51
C VAL A 87 -2.02 9.62 1.53
N ASP A 88 -2.43 9.53 2.76
CA ASP A 88 -1.61 9.64 3.95
C ASP A 88 -0.79 8.37 4.20
N SER A 89 -0.12 8.28 5.34
CA SER A 89 0.71 7.16 5.76
C SER A 89 0.03 5.80 5.58
N TRP A 90 0.81 4.77 5.27
CA TRP A 90 0.30 3.41 5.20
C TRP A 90 0.14 2.80 6.59
N GLU A 91 -1.04 2.90 7.18
CA GLU A 91 -1.33 2.42 8.53
C GLU A 91 -2.32 1.26 8.59
N CYS A 92 -2.59 0.66 7.44
CA CYS A 92 -3.58 -0.39 7.29
C CYS A 92 -3.01 -1.82 7.36
N GLY A 93 -1.81 -1.96 7.93
CA GLY A 93 -1.13 -3.25 8.08
C GLY A 93 -0.67 -3.85 6.75
N SER A 94 -0.54 -5.16 6.72
CA SER A 94 0.00 -5.87 5.56
C SER A 94 -1.08 -6.69 4.86
N GLN A 95 -1.08 -6.61 3.53
CA GLN A 95 -1.82 -7.50 2.65
C GLN A 95 -0.81 -8.40 1.92
N ASN A 96 -1.01 -9.71 1.91
CA ASN A 96 -0.11 -10.66 1.26
C ASN A 96 -0.79 -11.57 0.25
N TRP A 97 -2.10 -11.42 0.04
CA TRP A 97 -2.87 -12.20 -0.90
C TRP A 97 -4.03 -11.42 -1.51
N SER A 98 -4.45 -11.84 -2.70
CA SER A 98 -5.70 -11.47 -3.35
C SER A 98 -6.06 -12.54 -4.38
N ASP A 99 -7.23 -12.47 -4.97
CA ASP A 99 -7.71 -13.49 -5.91
C ASP A 99 -6.80 -13.66 -7.14
N ASN A 100 -6.13 -12.59 -7.58
CA ASN A 100 -5.24 -12.61 -8.73
C ASN A 100 -3.75 -12.74 -8.36
N PHE A 101 -3.39 -12.81 -7.06
CA PHE A 101 -2.00 -12.73 -6.60
C PHE A 101 -1.11 -13.81 -7.22
N ALA A 102 -1.56 -15.06 -7.27
CA ALA A 102 -0.78 -16.16 -7.85
C ALA A 102 -0.51 -15.95 -9.37
N ALA A 103 -1.49 -15.39 -10.08
CA ALA A 103 -1.33 -15.08 -11.50
C ALA A 103 -0.34 -13.92 -11.72
N GLU A 104 -0.44 -12.86 -10.93
CA GLU A 104 0.48 -11.73 -10.95
C GLU A 104 1.90 -12.13 -10.55
N PHE A 105 2.04 -12.96 -9.52
CA PHE A 105 3.33 -13.52 -9.13
C PHE A 105 3.98 -14.28 -10.31
N LYS A 106 3.22 -15.20 -10.91
CA LYS A 106 3.72 -15.99 -12.05
C LYS A 106 4.13 -15.10 -13.22
N LYS A 107 3.33 -14.08 -13.52
CA LYS A 107 3.63 -13.11 -14.59
C LYS A 107 4.93 -12.35 -14.33
N ARG A 108 5.17 -11.95 -13.07
CA ARG A 108 6.31 -11.10 -12.68
C ARG A 108 7.58 -11.91 -12.40
N ARG A 109 7.44 -13.10 -11.83
CA ARG A 109 8.58 -13.94 -11.40
C ARG A 109 8.92 -15.07 -12.37
N GLY A 110 8.01 -15.40 -13.31
CA GLY A 110 8.24 -16.44 -14.32
C GLY A 110 8.00 -17.88 -13.86
N TYR A 111 7.54 -18.09 -12.61
CA TYR A 111 7.25 -19.42 -12.08
C TYR A 111 5.99 -19.43 -11.20
N ASP A 112 5.46 -20.62 -10.93
CA ASP A 112 4.22 -20.78 -10.16
C ASP A 112 4.50 -20.74 -8.66
N LEU A 113 3.75 -19.90 -7.93
CA LEU A 113 3.84 -19.78 -6.46
C LEU A 113 3.15 -20.93 -5.73
N MET A 114 2.13 -21.57 -6.35
CA MET A 114 1.28 -22.53 -5.64
C MET A 114 2.04 -23.70 -4.99
N PRO A 115 3.09 -24.28 -5.59
CA PRO A 115 3.90 -25.31 -4.92
C PRO A 115 4.60 -24.83 -3.64
N TYR A 116 4.82 -23.53 -3.53
CA TYR A 116 5.62 -22.91 -2.46
C TYR A 116 4.78 -22.22 -1.37
N LEU A 117 3.45 -22.34 -1.43
CA LEU A 117 2.57 -21.78 -0.40
C LEU A 117 2.96 -22.18 1.04
N PRO A 118 3.49 -23.38 1.33
CA PRO A 118 3.92 -23.70 2.70
C PRO A 118 4.94 -22.73 3.28
N LEU A 119 5.75 -22.05 2.44
CA LEU A 119 6.67 -21.01 2.90
C LEU A 119 5.97 -19.85 3.57
N LEU A 120 4.77 -19.47 3.10
CA LEU A 120 3.96 -18.40 3.71
C LEU A 120 3.45 -18.78 5.10
N ALA A 121 3.43 -20.07 5.41
CA ALA A 121 3.12 -20.59 6.75
C ALA A 121 4.39 -20.88 7.58
N GLY A 122 5.57 -20.40 7.14
CA GLY A 122 6.83 -20.60 7.85
C GLY A 122 7.43 -22.01 7.73
N ILE A 123 6.99 -22.80 6.76
CA ILE A 123 7.51 -24.16 6.53
C ILE A 123 8.58 -24.11 5.43
N PRO A 124 9.88 -24.27 5.76
CA PRO A 124 10.94 -24.24 4.77
C PRO A 124 10.78 -25.34 3.71
N MET A 125 11.14 -25.03 2.48
CA MET A 125 11.07 -25.97 1.35
C MET A 125 12.41 -26.00 0.60
N GLU A 126 12.75 -27.15 0.07
CA GLU A 126 13.99 -27.42 -0.68
C GLU A 126 15.25 -27.11 0.15
N SER A 127 15.64 -25.84 0.22
CA SER A 127 16.77 -25.34 1.03
C SER A 127 16.42 -23.98 1.65
N ALA A 128 17.19 -23.55 2.66
CA ALA A 128 17.04 -22.24 3.27
C ALA A 128 17.21 -21.13 2.23
N ALA A 129 18.24 -21.22 1.39
CA ALA A 129 18.51 -20.24 0.35
C ALA A 129 17.37 -20.14 -0.67
N ARG A 130 16.81 -21.28 -1.09
CA ARG A 130 15.66 -21.29 -2.02
C ARG A 130 14.40 -20.74 -1.37
N SER A 131 14.15 -21.10 -0.13
CA SER A 131 13.04 -20.58 0.66
C SER A 131 13.08 -19.06 0.78
N GLU A 132 14.23 -18.50 1.13
CA GLU A 132 14.43 -17.06 1.24
C GLU A 132 14.31 -16.33 -0.10
N GLN A 133 14.80 -16.94 -1.18
CA GLN A 133 14.62 -16.40 -2.53
C GLN A 133 13.15 -16.25 -2.88
N ILE A 134 12.34 -17.31 -2.66
CA ILE A 134 10.91 -17.30 -2.98
C ILE A 134 10.17 -16.28 -2.10
N LEU A 135 10.48 -16.21 -0.80
CA LEU A 135 9.88 -15.22 0.09
C LEU A 135 10.24 -13.78 -0.31
N ARG A 136 11.46 -13.54 -0.79
CA ARG A 136 11.85 -12.26 -1.38
C ARG A 136 11.02 -11.96 -2.62
N ASP A 137 10.86 -12.91 -3.52
CA ASP A 137 10.05 -12.76 -4.73
C ASP A 137 8.58 -12.45 -4.40
N VAL A 138 8.03 -13.04 -3.33
CA VAL A 138 6.70 -12.71 -2.81
C VAL A 138 6.65 -11.27 -2.32
N ARG A 139 7.59 -10.83 -1.47
CA ARG A 139 7.65 -9.46 -0.96
C ARG A 139 7.81 -8.45 -2.09
N THR A 140 8.69 -8.73 -3.05
CA THR A 140 8.88 -7.87 -4.22
C THR A 140 7.59 -7.77 -5.05
N THR A 141 6.88 -8.88 -5.24
CA THR A 141 5.59 -8.88 -5.96
C THR A 141 4.55 -8.04 -5.23
N ILE A 142 4.49 -8.11 -3.90
CA ILE A 142 3.62 -7.26 -3.08
C ILE A 142 3.93 -5.78 -3.30
N GLY A 143 5.21 -5.40 -3.17
CA GLY A 143 5.65 -4.02 -3.36
C GLY A 143 5.35 -3.48 -4.76
N GLU A 144 5.60 -4.27 -5.79
CA GLU A 144 5.25 -3.92 -7.17
C GLU A 144 3.74 -3.76 -7.36
N LEU A 145 2.91 -4.63 -6.78
CA LEU A 145 1.46 -4.53 -6.88
C LEU A 145 0.91 -3.30 -6.14
N VAL A 146 1.46 -2.96 -4.99
CA VAL A 146 1.11 -1.71 -4.30
C VAL A 146 1.37 -0.51 -5.21
N THR A 147 2.52 -0.46 -5.86
CA THR A 147 2.88 0.64 -6.76
C THR A 147 2.04 0.64 -8.04
N ASP A 148 1.99 -0.50 -8.73
CA ASP A 148 1.39 -0.60 -10.07
C ASP A 148 -0.14 -0.64 -10.04
N VAL A 149 -0.75 -1.06 -8.93
CA VAL A 149 -2.20 -1.11 -8.81
C VAL A 149 -2.69 0.02 -7.92
N PHE A 150 -2.37 0.02 -6.63
CA PHE A 150 -2.96 0.98 -5.69
C PHE A 150 -2.64 2.43 -6.06
N TYR A 151 -1.38 2.81 -6.09
CA TYR A 151 -0.98 4.20 -6.38
C TYR A 151 -1.26 4.61 -7.83
N THR A 152 -1.02 3.73 -8.80
CA THR A 152 -1.30 4.06 -10.21
C THR A 152 -2.79 4.29 -10.45
N VAL A 153 -3.65 3.40 -9.93
CA VAL A 153 -5.10 3.54 -10.13
C VAL A 153 -5.64 4.79 -9.45
N LEU A 154 -5.17 5.11 -8.24
CA LEU A 154 -5.57 6.35 -7.57
C LEU A 154 -5.13 7.60 -8.33
N ALA A 155 -3.90 7.62 -8.83
CA ALA A 155 -3.40 8.71 -9.64
C ALA A 155 -4.23 8.90 -10.92
N ASP A 156 -4.56 7.80 -11.60
CA ASP A 156 -5.39 7.85 -12.82
C ASP A 156 -6.82 8.30 -12.51
N CYS A 157 -7.38 7.86 -11.40
CA CYS A 157 -8.68 8.31 -10.94
C CYS A 157 -8.69 9.81 -10.59
N ALA A 158 -7.67 10.29 -9.87
CA ALA A 158 -7.55 11.70 -9.52
C ALA A 158 -7.50 12.60 -10.79
N ARG A 159 -6.72 12.21 -11.79
CA ARG A 159 -6.60 12.92 -13.07
C ARG A 159 -7.93 13.03 -13.82
N GLN A 160 -8.84 12.06 -13.72
CA GLN A 160 -10.18 12.13 -14.33
C GLN A 160 -11.03 13.28 -13.75
N TYR A 161 -10.68 13.75 -12.56
CA TYR A 161 -11.33 14.86 -11.88
C TYR A 161 -10.49 16.16 -11.88
N ASP A 162 -9.47 16.24 -12.74
CA ASP A 162 -8.54 17.36 -12.81
C ASP A 162 -7.78 17.61 -11.49
N CYS A 163 -7.62 16.57 -10.69
CA CYS A 163 -6.86 16.61 -9.44
C CYS A 163 -5.44 16.06 -9.63
N ARG A 164 -4.49 16.68 -8.97
CA ARG A 164 -3.16 16.15 -8.77
C ARG A 164 -3.16 15.16 -7.61
N PHE A 165 -2.31 14.17 -7.68
CA PHE A 165 -2.21 13.13 -6.66
C PHE A 165 -0.99 13.37 -5.78
N SER A 166 -1.22 13.48 -4.47
CA SER A 166 -0.21 13.58 -3.43
C SER A 166 -0.24 12.32 -2.59
N ALA A 167 0.90 11.81 -2.19
CA ALA A 167 0.96 10.70 -1.27
C ALA A 167 2.25 10.68 -0.45
N GLU A 168 2.12 10.20 0.77
CA GLU A 168 3.21 9.66 1.54
C GLU A 168 3.47 8.21 1.14
N CYS A 169 4.72 7.81 1.12
CA CYS A 169 5.05 6.39 0.89
C CYS A 169 5.37 5.67 2.18
N VAL A 170 5.69 6.42 3.19
CA VAL A 170 6.18 5.91 4.45
C VAL A 170 5.04 5.70 5.42
N ALA A 171 5.29 4.82 6.29
CA ALA A 171 4.31 4.35 7.22
C ALA A 171 4.99 3.80 8.44
N PRO A 172 4.24 3.43 9.48
CA PRO A 172 4.77 2.51 10.47
C PRO A 172 5.24 1.19 9.84
N THR A 173 4.72 0.81 8.68
CA THR A 173 5.05 -0.44 7.98
C THR A 173 5.43 -0.19 6.54
N MET A 174 6.69 -0.39 6.20
CA MET A 174 7.15 -0.33 4.81
C MET A 174 6.74 -1.60 4.06
N VAL A 175 5.72 -1.48 3.22
CA VAL A 175 5.18 -2.60 2.41
C VAL A 175 5.77 -2.67 1.02
N SER A 176 6.47 -1.61 0.59
CA SER A 176 7.06 -1.51 -0.75
C SER A 176 8.27 -0.58 -0.75
N ASP A 177 8.80 -0.33 -1.93
CA ASP A 177 9.87 0.62 -2.18
C ASP A 177 9.31 2.06 -2.25
N GLY A 178 9.72 2.93 -1.35
CA GLY A 178 9.27 4.32 -1.27
C GLY A 178 9.54 5.11 -2.54
N LEU A 179 10.68 4.92 -3.17
CA LEU A 179 11.00 5.61 -4.41
C LEU A 179 10.08 5.20 -5.54
N MET A 180 9.67 3.93 -5.62
CA MET A 180 8.71 3.48 -6.63
C MET A 180 7.32 4.12 -6.44
N HIS A 181 6.89 4.37 -5.22
CA HIS A 181 5.65 5.10 -4.94
C HIS A 181 5.71 6.50 -5.53
N TYR A 182 6.79 7.22 -5.29
CA TYR A 182 6.95 8.60 -5.74
C TYR A 182 6.98 8.74 -7.26
N GLN A 183 7.29 7.66 -7.99
CA GLN A 183 7.11 7.65 -9.43
C GLN A 183 5.65 7.93 -9.84
N LYS A 184 4.70 7.41 -9.09
CA LYS A 184 3.26 7.43 -9.43
C LYS A 184 2.53 8.66 -8.94
N VAL A 185 3.08 9.40 -7.99
CA VAL A 185 2.45 10.60 -7.42
C VAL A 185 2.92 11.87 -8.12
N ASP A 186 2.09 12.90 -8.11
CA ASP A 186 2.47 14.20 -8.66
C ASP A 186 3.24 15.05 -7.63
N LEU A 187 2.94 14.84 -6.34
CA LEU A 187 3.55 15.56 -5.22
C LEU A 187 4.02 14.55 -4.17
N PRO A 188 5.31 14.17 -4.20
CA PRO A 188 5.90 13.39 -3.13
C PRO A 188 5.78 14.11 -1.79
N MET A 189 5.40 13.39 -0.76
CA MET A 189 5.27 13.91 0.59
C MET A 189 6.03 13.02 1.57
N GLY A 190 6.73 13.63 2.49
CA GLY A 190 7.36 12.99 3.63
C GLY A 190 6.74 13.50 4.92
N GLU A 191 7.24 13.03 6.05
CA GLU A 191 6.77 13.41 7.38
C GLU A 191 7.96 13.76 8.27
N PHE A 192 7.80 14.76 9.13
CA PHE A 192 8.73 15.03 10.22
C PHE A 192 7.99 15.48 11.47
N TRP A 193 8.52 15.05 12.60
CA TRP A 193 7.90 15.27 13.89
C TRP A 193 8.64 16.32 14.70
N LEU A 194 7.92 16.98 15.58
CA LEU A 194 8.48 17.95 16.51
C LEU A 194 8.79 17.28 17.85
N ASN A 195 9.96 17.56 18.41
CA ASN A 195 10.35 17.14 19.77
C ASN A 195 10.19 15.64 20.04
N SER A 196 10.30 14.82 19.02
CA SER A 196 10.19 13.38 19.16
C SER A 196 11.53 12.68 18.95
N PRO A 197 12.18 12.19 20.00
CA PRO A 197 13.46 11.51 19.88
C PRO A 197 13.38 10.15 19.16
N THR A 198 12.17 9.65 18.94
CA THR A 198 11.93 8.33 18.33
C THR A 198 11.23 8.41 16.97
N HIS A 199 10.67 9.56 16.60
CA HIS A 199 9.87 9.74 15.37
C HIS A 199 10.33 10.96 14.55
N ASP A 200 11.59 11.34 14.65
CA ASP A 200 12.14 12.45 13.87
C ASP A 200 12.05 12.22 12.36
N LYS A 201 12.11 10.99 11.92
CA LYS A 201 11.88 10.53 10.54
C LYS A 201 12.61 11.31 9.43
N PRO A 202 13.89 11.66 9.58
CA PRO A 202 14.60 12.37 8.52
C PRO A 202 14.64 11.58 7.21
N ASN A 203 14.58 10.25 7.28
CA ASN A 203 14.60 9.39 6.09
C ASN A 203 13.35 9.57 5.23
N ASP A 204 12.19 9.83 5.82
CA ASP A 204 10.94 10.04 5.10
C ASP A 204 11.04 11.27 4.19
N MET A 205 11.58 12.35 4.73
CA MET A 205 11.83 13.56 3.93
C MET A 205 12.90 13.32 2.85
N LEU A 206 13.96 12.57 3.17
CA LEU A 206 15.00 12.23 2.20
C LEU A 206 14.48 11.36 1.07
N ASP A 207 13.58 10.43 1.35
CA ASP A 207 12.92 9.59 0.34
C ASP A 207 12.04 10.44 -0.59
N ALA A 208 11.23 11.35 -0.03
CA ALA A 208 10.40 12.26 -0.82
C ALA A 208 11.26 13.18 -1.72
N ILE A 209 12.33 13.74 -1.17
CA ILE A 209 13.27 14.59 -1.90
C ILE A 209 13.98 13.79 -3.01
N SER A 210 14.48 12.61 -2.70
CA SER A 210 15.16 11.74 -3.66
C SER A 210 14.22 11.31 -4.78
N GLY A 211 13.00 10.88 -4.43
CA GLY A 211 11.96 10.55 -5.40
C GLY A 211 11.60 11.73 -6.31
N ALA A 212 11.47 12.92 -5.74
CA ALA A 212 11.21 14.13 -6.51
C ALA A 212 12.32 14.41 -7.53
N HIS A 213 13.56 14.33 -7.12
CA HIS A 213 14.71 14.54 -8.01
C HIS A 213 14.79 13.47 -9.11
N ILE A 214 14.63 12.19 -8.77
CA ILE A 214 14.71 11.07 -9.73
C ILE A 214 13.61 11.18 -10.78
N TYR A 215 12.40 11.54 -10.38
CA TYR A 215 11.23 11.57 -11.28
C TYR A 215 10.85 12.96 -11.76
N GLY A 216 11.70 13.96 -11.55
CA GLY A 216 11.51 15.32 -12.07
C GLY A 216 10.29 16.04 -11.49
N LYS A 217 10.00 15.86 -10.19
CA LYS A 217 8.92 16.57 -9.50
C LYS A 217 9.44 17.87 -8.92
N ASN A 218 8.69 18.95 -9.10
CA ASN A 218 9.13 20.28 -8.69
C ASN A 218 8.64 20.69 -7.28
N ILE A 219 7.68 19.96 -6.74
CA ILE A 219 7.07 20.27 -5.44
C ILE A 219 7.17 19.04 -4.57
N ILE A 220 7.69 19.25 -3.38
CA ILE A 220 7.78 18.27 -2.31
C ILE A 220 6.93 18.82 -1.17
N GLN A 221 6.13 17.94 -0.58
CA GLN A 221 5.30 18.27 0.55
C GLN A 221 5.82 17.59 1.81
N ALA A 222 5.36 18.04 2.95
CA ALA A 222 5.61 17.40 4.23
C ALA A 222 4.38 17.49 5.13
N GLU A 223 4.06 16.39 5.79
CA GLU A 223 3.38 16.44 7.07
C GLU A 223 4.41 16.91 8.08
N GLY A 224 4.30 18.15 8.51
CA GLY A 224 5.32 18.81 9.30
C GLY A 224 4.84 19.14 10.70
N PHE A 225 5.78 19.06 11.66
CA PHE A 225 5.53 19.39 13.06
C PHE A 225 4.49 18.49 13.73
N THR A 226 4.40 17.25 13.29
CA THR A 226 3.53 16.25 13.92
C THR A 226 4.00 16.00 15.35
N GLU A 227 3.08 15.93 16.29
CA GLU A 227 3.36 15.71 17.70
C GLU A 227 2.33 14.78 18.34
N ILE A 228 2.83 13.82 19.16
CA ILE A 228 1.98 12.80 19.82
C ILE A 228 1.03 13.45 20.84
N ARG A 229 1.43 14.55 21.46
CA ARG A 229 0.69 15.13 22.60
C ARG A 229 -0.31 16.21 22.22
N GLY A 230 -0.31 16.65 20.96
CA GLY A 230 -1.19 17.71 20.49
C GLY A 230 -0.98 19.05 21.19
N VAL A 231 0.18 19.26 21.79
CA VAL A 231 0.54 20.51 22.46
C VAL A 231 1.47 21.28 21.54
N TRP A 232 0.93 22.31 20.95
CA TRP A 232 1.72 23.30 20.24
C TRP A 232 2.42 24.16 21.27
N ASP A 233 3.72 24.14 21.25
CA ASP A 233 4.55 24.95 22.12
C ASP A 233 4.87 26.32 21.49
N GLU A 234 5.68 27.10 22.20
CA GLU A 234 6.07 28.44 21.76
C GLU A 234 6.84 28.43 20.44
N ASP A 235 7.58 27.35 20.14
CA ASP A 235 8.37 27.25 18.91
C ASP A 235 7.47 27.17 17.68
N LEU A 236 6.38 26.42 17.73
CA LEU A 236 5.37 26.37 16.66
C LEU A 236 4.64 27.71 16.50
N SER A 237 4.34 28.39 17.59
CA SER A 237 3.77 29.73 17.56
C SER A 237 4.69 30.71 16.86
N LEU A 238 5.98 30.66 17.11
CA LEU A 238 6.98 31.53 16.48
C LEU A 238 7.12 31.29 14.98
N ILE A 239 7.08 30.02 14.53
CA ILE A 239 7.11 29.68 13.11
C ILE A 239 5.90 30.27 12.38
N HIS A 240 4.70 30.12 12.94
CA HIS A 240 3.49 30.68 12.35
C HIS A 240 3.43 32.22 12.37
N ILE A 241 4.07 32.85 13.30
CA ILE A 241 4.11 34.32 13.43
C ILE A 241 5.17 34.95 12.53
N SER A 242 6.32 34.28 12.33
CA SER A 242 7.46 34.89 11.67
C SER A 242 7.56 34.65 10.18
N GLU A 243 6.94 33.61 9.66
CA GLU A 243 7.19 33.10 8.32
C GLU A 243 6.53 33.89 7.17
N PRO A 244 5.23 34.22 7.15
CA PRO A 244 4.62 34.67 5.90
C PRO A 244 4.71 36.14 5.62
N THR A 245 5.24 36.94 6.49
CA THR A 245 4.99 38.38 6.45
C THR A 245 6.19 39.29 6.20
N ARG A 246 7.34 38.74 5.89
CA ARG A 246 8.47 39.57 5.46
C ARG A 246 8.48 39.68 3.94
N PRO A 247 8.09 40.83 3.35
CA PRO A 247 8.46 41.12 1.98
C PRO A 247 9.99 41.23 1.92
N TYR A 248 10.60 40.45 1.06
CA TYR A 248 12.01 40.65 0.67
C TYR A 248 12.14 41.90 -0.17
#